data_48be3eba55a540ea3c1a4bb05e0b27ea
#
_entry.id   48be3eba55a540ea3c1a4bb05e0b27ea
#
_cell.length_a   1.000
_cell.length_b   1.000
_cell.length_c   1.000
_cell.angle_alpha   90.00
_cell.angle_beta   90.00
_cell.angle_gamma   90.00
#
_symmetry.space_group_name_H-M   'P 1'
#
loop_
_entity.id
_entity.type
_entity.pdbx_description
1 polymer ?
#
loop_
_entity_poly.entity_id
_entity_poly.type
_entity_poly.pdbx_seq_one_letter_code
_entity_poly.pdbx_strand_id
1 'polypeptide(L)'
;KAEAASANVKLEKNAFKAKKATVKKVTGKRKAAVVKVKKVKGADGYQVQYSKKANFKSAKKANTKKLNVTLKRLSKGSKYYVRVRAYKTINGQKVYTKYSAKKTVTVK
;
A
#
# COMPACT_ATOMS: atom_id res chain seq x y z
N LYS A 1 32.77 6.26 -11.18
CA LYS A 1 31.51 6.82 -11.73
C LYS A 1 30.35 5.89 -11.46
N ALA A 2 30.46 4.61 -11.83
CA ALA A 2 29.42 3.62 -11.55
C ALA A 2 29.22 3.41 -10.05
N GLU A 3 30.30 3.43 -9.29
CA GLU A 3 30.23 3.29 -7.84
C GLU A 3 29.48 4.45 -7.16
N ALA A 4 29.76 5.68 -7.58
CA ALA A 4 29.09 6.84 -7.05
C ALA A 4 27.58 6.78 -7.34
N ALA A 5 27.19 6.41 -8.55
CA ALA A 5 25.79 6.25 -8.92
C ALA A 5 25.14 5.14 -8.11
N SER A 6 25.83 4.02 -7.90
CA SER A 6 25.32 2.91 -7.08
C SER A 6 25.12 3.33 -5.63
N ALA A 7 26.07 4.09 -5.07
CA ALA A 7 25.95 4.58 -3.70
C ALA A 7 24.75 5.52 -3.54
N ASN A 8 24.54 6.42 -4.48
CA ASN A 8 23.38 7.33 -4.46
C ASN A 8 22.07 6.56 -4.57
N VAL A 9 22.01 5.55 -5.42
CA VAL A 9 20.82 4.71 -5.57
C VAL A 9 20.53 3.96 -4.27
N LYS A 10 21.56 3.43 -3.61
CA LYS A 10 21.39 2.76 -2.32
C LYS A 10 20.85 3.70 -1.26
N LEU A 11 21.36 4.93 -1.19
CA LEU A 11 20.89 5.92 -0.23
C LEU A 11 19.43 6.28 -0.48
N GLU A 12 19.04 6.47 -1.74
CA GLU A 12 17.66 6.73 -2.11
C GLU A 12 16.74 5.58 -1.70
N LYS A 13 17.14 4.35 -1.98
CA LYS A 13 16.38 3.16 -1.62
C LYS A 13 16.19 3.07 -0.12
N ASN A 14 17.26 3.25 0.66
CA ASN A 14 17.21 3.17 2.10
C ASN A 14 16.34 4.26 2.71
N ALA A 15 16.47 5.48 2.20
CA ALA A 15 15.65 6.60 2.66
C ALA A 15 14.17 6.35 2.41
N PHE A 16 13.83 5.82 1.24
CA PHE A 16 12.45 5.51 0.92
C PHE A 16 11.91 4.34 1.74
N LYS A 17 12.68 3.27 1.90
CA LYS A 17 12.28 2.10 2.70
C LYS A 17 12.02 2.46 4.16
N ALA A 18 12.69 3.48 4.69
CA ALA A 18 12.50 3.92 6.07
C ALA A 18 11.18 4.64 6.28
N LYS A 19 10.52 5.10 5.22
CA LYS A 19 9.22 5.75 5.32
C LYS A 19 8.15 4.72 5.62
N LYS A 20 7.04 5.20 6.17
CA LYS A 20 5.88 4.35 6.48
C LYS A 20 4.66 4.92 5.78
N ALA A 21 3.92 4.06 5.09
CA ALA A 21 2.66 4.46 4.50
C ALA A 21 1.56 4.50 5.57
N THR A 22 0.49 5.20 5.29
CA THR A 22 -0.62 5.35 6.25
C THR A 22 -1.94 5.22 5.51
N VAL A 23 -2.84 4.41 6.04
CA VAL A 23 -4.23 4.36 5.58
C VAL A 23 -4.97 5.50 6.24
N LYS A 24 -5.44 6.44 5.43
CA LYS A 24 -6.15 7.61 5.93
C LYS A 24 -7.58 7.26 6.34
N LYS A 25 -8.28 6.48 5.52
CA LYS A 25 -9.66 6.08 5.79
C LYS A 25 -10.03 4.86 4.97
N VAL A 26 -10.85 3.98 5.55
CA VAL A 26 -11.42 2.84 4.84
C VAL A 26 -12.93 2.89 5.02
N THR A 27 -13.67 2.83 3.93
CA THR A 27 -15.14 2.89 3.96
C THR A 27 -15.73 1.64 3.31
N GLY A 28 -16.58 0.93 4.04
CA GLY A 28 -17.31 -0.22 3.49
C GLY A 28 -18.41 0.23 2.56
N LYS A 29 -18.47 -0.38 1.38
CA LYS A 29 -19.53 -0.16 0.41
C LYS A 29 -20.15 -1.52 0.07
N ARG A 30 -21.19 -1.49 -0.74
CA ARG A 30 -21.87 -2.73 -1.16
C ARG A 30 -20.91 -3.59 -1.97
N LYS A 31 -20.52 -4.75 -1.41
CA LYS A 31 -19.55 -5.68 -1.99
C LYS A 31 -18.23 -5.03 -2.39
N ALA A 32 -17.87 -3.94 -1.70
CA ALA A 32 -16.66 -3.20 -2.02
C ALA A 32 -16.15 -2.44 -0.79
N ALA A 33 -14.95 -1.90 -0.90
CA ALA A 33 -14.38 -1.03 0.11
C ALA A 33 -13.56 0.05 -0.58
N VAL A 34 -13.69 1.29 -0.13
CA VAL A 34 -12.88 2.40 -0.61
C VAL A 34 -11.78 2.65 0.40
N VAL A 35 -10.55 2.59 -0.06
CA VAL A 35 -9.36 2.83 0.78
C VAL A 35 -8.74 4.15 0.36
N LYS A 36 -8.61 5.06 1.31
CA LYS A 36 -7.90 6.32 1.11
C LYS A 36 -6.57 6.24 1.82
N VAL A 37 -5.51 6.64 1.13
CA VAL A 37 -4.15 6.60 1.67
C VAL A 37 -3.58 8.00 1.79
N LYS A 38 -2.71 8.19 2.76
CA LYS A 38 -2.01 9.45 2.92
C LYS A 38 -0.86 9.49 1.91
N LYS A 39 -0.67 10.65 1.27
CA LYS A 39 0.42 10.82 0.30
C LYS A 39 1.76 10.60 0.97
N VAL A 40 2.61 9.80 0.32
CA VAL A 40 4.01 9.60 0.72
C VAL A 40 4.88 10.36 -0.26
N LYS A 41 5.70 11.27 0.24
CA LYS A 41 6.58 12.08 -0.59
C LYS A 41 7.51 11.20 -1.41
N GLY A 42 7.55 11.44 -2.71
CA GLY A 42 8.41 10.70 -3.63
C GLY A 42 7.85 9.37 -4.10
N ALA A 43 6.68 8.96 -3.63
CA ALA A 43 6.09 7.70 -4.07
C ALA A 43 5.54 7.80 -5.50
N ASP A 44 5.76 6.75 -6.28
CA ASP A 44 5.18 6.63 -7.61
C ASP A 44 3.78 6.04 -7.55
N GLY A 45 3.49 5.26 -6.52
CA GLY A 45 2.19 4.68 -6.32
C GLY A 45 2.09 3.96 -4.99
N TYR A 46 0.99 3.25 -4.81
CA TYR A 46 0.67 2.57 -3.55
C TYR A 46 0.19 1.16 -3.82
N GLN A 47 0.54 0.26 -2.93
CA GLN A 47 0.03 -1.11 -2.97
C GLN A 47 -0.82 -1.35 -1.73
N VAL A 48 -2.09 -1.63 -1.95
CA VAL A 48 -3.04 -1.97 -0.88
C VAL A 48 -3.11 -3.48 -0.78
N GLN A 49 -2.94 -4.00 0.42
CA GLN A 49 -3.07 -5.41 0.70
C GLN A 49 -4.28 -5.63 1.59
N TYR A 50 -5.13 -6.59 1.25
CA TYR A 50 -6.35 -6.84 2.00
C TYR A 50 -6.61 -8.33 2.12
N SER A 51 -7.17 -8.71 3.27
CA SER A 51 -7.44 -10.11 3.60
C SER A 51 -8.57 -10.20 4.62
N LYS A 52 -9.26 -11.32 4.62
CA LYS A 52 -10.25 -11.63 5.68
C LYS A 52 -9.58 -12.02 6.98
N LYS A 53 -8.28 -12.28 6.97
CA LYS A 53 -7.53 -12.73 8.15
C LYS A 53 -6.59 -11.64 8.66
N ALA A 54 -6.49 -11.52 9.98
CA ALA A 54 -5.66 -10.50 10.61
C ALA A 54 -4.17 -10.64 10.29
N ASN A 55 -3.72 -11.85 10.01
CA ASN A 55 -2.32 -12.11 9.65
C ASN A 55 -2.06 -11.94 8.15
N PHE A 56 -3.04 -11.47 7.41
CA PHE A 56 -2.96 -11.29 5.95
C PHE A 56 -2.66 -12.57 5.18
N LYS A 57 -3.08 -13.70 5.73
CA LYS A 57 -2.99 -14.98 5.00
C LYS A 57 -3.90 -14.94 3.78
N SER A 58 -3.39 -15.40 2.64
CA SER A 58 -4.10 -15.38 1.36
C SER A 58 -4.54 -13.97 0.95
N ALA A 59 -3.75 -12.96 1.31
CA ALA A 59 -4.06 -11.58 1.02
C ALA A 59 -4.02 -11.32 -0.48
N LYS A 60 -4.92 -10.45 -0.92
CA LYS A 60 -4.92 -9.91 -2.28
C LYS A 60 -4.25 -8.54 -2.26
N LYS A 61 -3.76 -8.14 -3.42
CA LYS A 61 -3.06 -6.87 -3.56
C LYS A 61 -3.69 -6.04 -4.67
N ALA A 62 -3.76 -4.73 -4.45
CA ALA A 62 -4.23 -3.79 -5.46
C ALA A 62 -3.23 -2.65 -5.55
N ASN A 63 -2.74 -2.37 -6.75
CA ASN A 63 -1.81 -1.28 -6.98
C ASN A 63 -2.57 -0.09 -7.55
N THR A 64 -2.19 1.11 -7.11
CA THR A 64 -2.80 2.35 -7.60
C THR A 64 -1.79 3.47 -7.57
N LYS A 65 -1.91 4.39 -8.51
CA LYS A 65 -1.14 5.62 -8.51
C LYS A 65 -1.90 6.77 -7.84
N LYS A 66 -3.17 6.52 -7.53
CA LYS A 66 -4.05 7.50 -6.88
C LYS A 66 -4.02 7.33 -5.37
N LEU A 67 -4.47 8.35 -4.65
CA LEU A 67 -4.56 8.32 -3.19
C LEU A 67 -5.80 7.61 -2.69
N ASN A 68 -6.60 7.07 -3.59
CA ASN A 68 -7.75 6.25 -3.21
C ASN A 68 -7.84 5.07 -4.17
N VAL A 69 -8.42 3.99 -3.67
CA VAL A 69 -8.66 2.79 -4.47
C VAL A 69 -9.93 2.12 -4.00
N THR A 70 -10.72 1.63 -4.94
CA THR A 70 -11.92 0.86 -4.64
C THR A 70 -11.62 -0.62 -4.81
N LEU A 71 -11.73 -1.37 -3.72
CA LEU A 71 -11.59 -2.81 -3.72
C LEU A 71 -12.95 -3.40 -4.06
N LYS A 72 -13.05 -4.11 -5.17
CA LYS A 72 -14.31 -4.66 -5.68
C LYS A 72 -14.42 -6.16 -5.43
N ARG A 73 -15.61 -6.71 -5.63
CA ARG A 73 -15.89 -8.13 -5.51
C ARG A 73 -15.56 -8.71 -4.14
N LEU A 74 -15.86 -7.93 -3.12
CA LEU A 74 -15.68 -8.36 -1.75
C LEU A 74 -16.94 -9.07 -1.25
N SER A 75 -16.78 -9.92 -0.25
CA SER A 75 -17.89 -10.68 0.32
C SER A 75 -18.74 -9.79 1.21
N LYS A 76 -20.04 -9.72 0.92
CA LYS A 76 -21.01 -8.97 1.71
C LYS A 76 -20.99 -9.43 3.17
N GLY A 77 -20.98 -8.47 4.08
CA GLY A 77 -21.00 -8.75 5.52
C GLY A 77 -19.68 -9.22 6.10
N SER A 78 -18.65 -9.40 5.28
CA SER A 78 -17.35 -9.86 5.76
C SER A 78 -16.50 -8.71 6.24
N LYS A 79 -15.68 -9.00 7.25
CA LYS A 79 -14.69 -8.07 7.76
C LYS A 79 -13.38 -8.30 7.03
N TYR A 80 -12.78 -7.22 6.55
CA TYR A 80 -11.47 -7.26 5.88
C TYR A 80 -10.46 -6.47 6.66
N TYR A 81 -9.23 -6.96 6.64
CA TYR A 81 -8.06 -6.25 7.16
C TYR A 81 -7.33 -5.64 5.99
N VAL A 82 -6.99 -4.36 6.09
CA VAL A 82 -6.38 -3.58 5.00
C VAL A 82 -5.13 -2.91 5.51
N ARG A 83 -4.08 -2.97 4.72
CA ARG A 83 -2.86 -2.19 4.96
C ARG A 83 -2.30 -1.73 3.63
N VAL A 84 -1.47 -0.70 3.67
CA VAL A 84 -0.91 -0.09 2.46
C VAL A 84 0.59 0.12 2.63
N ARG A 85 1.29 0.05 1.53
CA ARG A 85 2.67 0.53 1.44
C ARG A 85 2.81 1.32 0.15
N ALA A 86 3.70 2.31 0.16
CA ALA A 86 4.01 3.08 -1.03
C ALA A 86 5.15 2.41 -1.78
N TYR A 87 5.25 2.66 -3.08
CA TYR A 87 6.38 2.20 -3.86
C TYR A 87 6.94 3.32 -4.71
N LYS A 88 8.20 3.19 -5.03
CA LYS A 88 8.91 4.09 -5.93
C LYS A 88 9.80 3.24 -6.83
N THR A 89 9.84 3.58 -8.10
CA THR A 89 10.74 2.90 -9.03
C THR A 89 12.07 3.64 -9.04
N ILE A 90 13.11 2.96 -8.60
CA ILE A 90 14.48 3.49 -8.59
C ILE A 90 15.33 2.57 -9.43
N ASN A 91 15.90 3.13 -10.50
CA ASN A 91 16.77 2.38 -11.40
C ASN A 91 16.12 1.09 -11.92
N GLY A 92 14.84 1.19 -12.31
CA GLY A 92 14.08 0.08 -12.86
C GLY A 92 13.54 -0.93 -11.85
N GLN A 93 13.80 -0.72 -10.56
CA GLN A 93 13.34 -1.62 -9.51
C GLN A 93 12.33 -0.93 -8.59
N LYS A 94 11.29 -1.65 -8.21
CA LYS A 94 10.33 -1.15 -7.24
C LYS A 94 10.89 -1.27 -5.83
N VAL A 95 10.84 -0.16 -5.11
CA VAL A 95 11.25 -0.09 -3.71
C VAL A 95 10.02 0.26 -2.89
N TYR A 96 9.77 -0.48 -1.84
CA TYR A 96 8.55 -0.32 -1.02
C TYR A 96 8.89 0.28 0.34
N THR A 97 7.97 1.11 0.84
CA THR A 97 8.02 1.57 2.23
C THR A 97 7.56 0.46 3.16
N LYS A 98 7.64 0.71 4.45
CA LYS A 98 7.02 -0.17 5.44
C LYS A 98 5.49 -0.11 5.28
N TYR A 99 4.82 -1.20 5.66
CA TYR A 99 3.37 -1.24 5.66
C TYR A 99 2.79 -0.31 6.73
N SER A 100 1.61 0.23 6.42
CA SER A 100 0.82 0.96 7.41
C SER A 100 0.34 0.02 8.51
N ALA A 101 -0.12 0.59 9.62
CA ALA A 101 -0.92 -0.16 10.57
C ALA A 101 -2.16 -0.72 9.84
N LYS A 102 -2.58 -1.91 10.22
CA LYS A 102 -3.75 -2.51 9.61
C LYS A 102 -5.01 -1.80 10.06
N LYS A 103 -5.95 -1.62 9.13
CA LYS A 103 -7.28 -1.08 9.39
C LYS A 103 -8.30 -2.17 9.07
N THR A 104 -9.45 -2.09 9.70
CA THR A 104 -10.53 -3.03 9.44
C THR A 104 -11.70 -2.33 8.78
N VAL A 105 -12.42 -3.08 7.94
CA VAL A 105 -13.63 -2.58 7.28
C VAL A 105 -14.60 -3.73 7.15
N THR A 106 -15.89 -3.44 7.39
CA THR A 106 -16.95 -4.41 7.14
C THR A 106 -17.65 -4.04 5.85
N VAL A 107 -17.71 -5.00 4.93
CA VAL A 107 -18.34 -4.81 3.62
C VAL A 107 -19.85 -4.89 3.77
N LYS A 108 -20.52 -3.98 3.13
CA LYS A 108 -22.01 -3.92 3.14
C LYS A 108 -22.64 -4.81 2.10
#